data_dea6c23f0301ffad205d74d0c0903184
#
_entry.id   dea6c23f0301ffad205d74d0c0903184
#
_cell.length_a   1.000
_cell.length_b   1.000
_cell.length_c   1.000
_cell.angle_alpha   90.00
_cell.angle_beta   90.00
_cell.angle_gamma   90.00
#
_symmetry.space_group_name_H-M   'P 1'
#
loop_
_entity.id
_entity.type
_entity.pdbx_description
1 polymer ?
#
loop_
_entity_poly.entity_id
_entity_poly.type
_entity_poly.pdbx_seq_one_letter_code
_entity_poly.pdbx_strand_id
1 'polypeptide(L)'
;MASLVFNIAKSGLMDGTIDLNSHDIRCALLMTNTTADTDTDVDTVSAITTLDECNSSGYARVALTGEAVNTDDTNDRAEFDANDVSFTGLGGNASRDIQGVLVYKHVTDDTDSIPICFVDFTADIPSTATQIDIPWNSEGILQLS
;
A
#
# COMPACT_ATOMS: atom_id res chain seq x y z
N MET A 1 5.20 4.50 7.55
CA MET A 1 6.08 5.06 6.49
C MET A 1 6.37 4.01 5.43
N ALA A 2 6.34 4.40 4.17
CA ALA A 2 6.64 3.50 3.07
C ALA A 2 8.09 2.98 3.15
N SER A 3 8.27 1.67 2.93
CA SER A 3 9.60 1.04 2.83
C SER A 3 10.19 1.20 1.42
N LEU A 4 9.30 1.26 0.41
CA LEU A 4 9.64 1.46 -0.98
C LEU A 4 8.58 2.34 -1.65
N VAL A 5 9.01 3.27 -2.52
CA VAL A 5 8.13 4.07 -3.38
C VAL A 5 8.44 3.75 -4.83
N PHE A 6 7.42 3.37 -5.60
CA PHE A 6 7.59 3.02 -7.02
C PHE A 6 7.96 4.23 -7.87
N ASN A 7 8.77 4.00 -8.91
CA ASN A 7 9.24 5.09 -9.78
C ASN A 7 8.08 5.76 -10.52
N ILE A 8 7.08 5.00 -10.95
CA ILE A 8 5.88 5.53 -11.59
C ILE A 8 5.09 6.46 -10.66
N ALA A 9 5.03 6.14 -9.35
CA ALA A 9 4.39 7.00 -8.37
C ALA A 9 5.16 8.32 -8.18
N LYS A 10 6.49 8.26 -8.11
CA LYS A 10 7.34 9.47 -8.02
C LYS A 10 7.08 10.39 -9.21
N SER A 11 7.06 9.83 -10.43
CA SER A 11 6.76 10.58 -11.66
C SER A 11 5.35 11.15 -11.63
N GLY A 12 4.36 10.34 -11.28
CA GLY A 12 2.95 10.74 -11.26
C GLY A 12 2.64 11.83 -10.23
N LEU A 13 3.35 11.85 -9.10
CA LEU A 13 3.24 12.93 -8.12
C LEU A 13 3.85 14.25 -8.64
N MET A 14 4.96 14.17 -9.39
CA MET A 14 5.61 15.35 -9.95
C MET A 14 4.84 15.98 -11.11
N ASP A 15 4.20 15.19 -11.96
CA ASP A 15 3.46 15.67 -13.13
C ASP A 15 1.95 15.85 -12.90
N GLY A 16 1.46 15.50 -11.70
CA GLY A 16 0.06 15.66 -11.31
C GLY A 16 -0.88 14.57 -11.82
N THR A 17 -0.37 13.48 -12.38
CA THR A 17 -1.20 12.32 -12.78
C THR A 17 -1.64 11.47 -11.61
N ILE A 18 -1.01 11.63 -10.45
CA ILE A 18 -1.44 11.06 -9.17
C ILE A 18 -1.76 12.20 -8.20
N ASP A 19 -3.04 12.29 -7.83
CA ASP A 19 -3.53 13.18 -6.77
C ASP A 19 -3.99 12.30 -5.59
N LEU A 20 -3.19 12.31 -4.53
CA LEU A 20 -3.44 11.47 -3.34
C LEU A 20 -4.65 11.93 -2.52
N ASN A 21 -5.15 13.16 -2.71
CA ASN A 21 -6.33 13.66 -2.01
C ASN A 21 -7.64 13.30 -2.70
N SER A 22 -7.64 12.95 -3.99
CA SER A 22 -8.87 12.84 -4.77
C SER A 22 -9.01 11.53 -5.54
N HIS A 23 -7.93 10.80 -5.77
CA HIS A 23 -7.99 9.51 -6.45
C HIS A 23 -8.43 8.38 -5.51
N ASP A 24 -8.96 7.30 -6.07
CA ASP A 24 -9.30 6.08 -5.34
C ASP A 24 -8.00 5.33 -4.96
N ILE A 25 -7.53 5.56 -3.74
CA ILE A 25 -6.33 4.93 -3.19
C ILE A 25 -6.75 3.72 -2.36
N ARG A 26 -6.14 2.58 -2.61
CA ARG A 26 -6.47 1.31 -1.96
C ARG A 26 -5.25 0.61 -1.41
N CYS A 27 -5.51 -0.35 -0.52
CA CYS A 27 -4.53 -1.23 0.09
C CYS A 27 -4.79 -2.69 -0.26
N ALA A 28 -3.72 -3.42 -0.55
CA ALA A 28 -3.70 -4.87 -0.70
C ALA A 28 -2.65 -5.48 0.23
N LEU A 29 -3.02 -6.54 0.96
CA LEU A 29 -2.08 -7.32 1.77
C LEU A 29 -1.28 -8.26 0.87
N LEU A 30 0.04 -8.25 1.00
CA LEU A 30 0.94 -9.13 0.25
C LEU A 30 1.63 -10.11 1.20
N MET A 31 1.77 -11.34 0.73
CA MET A 31 2.41 -12.43 1.47
C MET A 31 3.92 -12.51 1.17
N THR A 32 4.62 -13.38 1.88
CA THR A 32 6.09 -13.42 1.97
C THR A 32 6.84 -13.82 0.68
N ASN A 33 6.15 -14.18 -0.39
CA ASN A 33 6.77 -14.39 -1.71
C ASN A 33 6.65 -13.18 -2.65
N THR A 34 6.10 -12.07 -2.18
CA THR A 34 5.95 -10.89 -3.04
C THR A 34 7.31 -10.34 -3.48
N THR A 35 7.34 -9.75 -4.67
CA THR A 35 8.48 -8.97 -5.18
C THR A 35 8.21 -7.46 -5.16
N ALA A 36 7.10 -7.03 -4.54
CA ALA A 36 6.75 -5.62 -4.43
C ALA A 36 7.77 -4.79 -3.63
N ASP A 37 8.58 -5.45 -2.81
CA ASP A 37 9.68 -4.85 -2.05
C ASP A 37 10.95 -4.57 -2.88
N THR A 38 11.02 -5.09 -4.11
CA THR A 38 12.18 -4.97 -5.01
C THR A 38 11.84 -4.46 -6.42
N ASP A 39 10.59 -4.62 -6.88
CA ASP A 39 10.14 -4.24 -8.22
C ASP A 39 9.86 -2.72 -8.33
N THR A 40 10.89 -1.88 -8.20
CA THR A 40 10.76 -0.41 -8.13
C THR A 40 10.34 0.26 -9.43
N ASP A 41 10.50 -0.40 -10.57
CA ASP A 41 10.40 0.15 -11.92
C ASP A 41 9.16 -0.33 -12.70
N VAL A 42 8.24 -1.00 -12.04
CA VAL A 42 6.97 -1.41 -12.65
C VAL A 42 5.98 -0.25 -12.74
N ASP A 43 5.18 -0.23 -13.81
CA ASP A 43 4.22 0.84 -14.08
C ASP A 43 2.80 0.52 -13.62
N THR A 44 2.47 -0.75 -13.43
CA THR A 44 1.13 -1.21 -13.01
C THR A 44 1.21 -2.27 -11.93
N VAL A 45 0.12 -2.46 -11.20
CA VAL A 45 0.04 -3.52 -10.16
C VAL A 45 0.24 -4.91 -10.79
N SER A 46 -0.31 -5.15 -11.98
CA SER A 46 -0.14 -6.42 -12.70
C SER A 46 1.29 -6.67 -13.19
N ALA A 47 2.13 -5.65 -13.28
CA ALA A 47 3.52 -5.77 -13.70
C ALA A 47 4.47 -6.18 -12.56
N ILE A 48 4.01 -6.16 -11.31
CA ILE A 48 4.77 -6.73 -10.17
C ILE A 48 5.00 -8.21 -10.47
N THR A 49 6.25 -8.63 -10.53
CA THR A 49 6.66 -9.97 -11.01
C THR A 49 5.97 -11.09 -10.22
N THR A 50 5.87 -10.94 -8.92
CA THR A 50 5.10 -11.82 -8.04
C THR A 50 4.32 -10.95 -7.06
N LEU A 51 3.02 -10.74 -7.32
CA LEU A 51 2.19 -9.94 -6.43
C LEU A 51 1.99 -10.63 -5.08
N ASP A 52 1.78 -11.96 -5.10
CA ASP A 52 1.56 -12.80 -3.92
C ASP A 52 0.53 -12.21 -2.94
N GLU A 53 -0.62 -11.80 -3.48
CA GLU A 53 -1.69 -11.19 -2.69
C GLU A 53 -2.31 -12.19 -1.70
N CYS A 54 -2.72 -11.71 -0.54
CA CYS A 54 -3.36 -12.51 0.50
C CYS A 54 -4.56 -13.28 -0.06
N ASN A 55 -4.58 -14.58 0.17
CA ASN A 55 -5.61 -15.49 -0.31
C ASN A 55 -6.45 -16.11 0.82
N SER A 56 -6.42 -15.52 2.02
CA SER A 56 -7.28 -15.94 3.11
C SER A 56 -8.74 -15.78 2.72
N SER A 57 -9.59 -16.75 3.08
CA SER A 57 -11.03 -16.61 2.86
C SER A 57 -11.56 -15.36 3.56
N GLY A 58 -12.49 -14.64 2.91
CA GLY A 58 -13.01 -13.37 3.42
C GLY A 58 -12.10 -12.16 3.21
N TYR A 59 -10.90 -12.34 2.65
CA TYR A 59 -10.05 -11.22 2.28
C TYR A 59 -10.63 -10.40 1.12
N ALA A 60 -10.52 -9.09 1.24
CA ALA A 60 -10.77 -8.14 0.15
C ALA A 60 -9.84 -6.93 0.34
N ARG A 61 -9.44 -6.31 -0.76
CA ARG A 61 -8.70 -5.03 -0.75
C ARG A 61 -9.55 -3.94 -0.10
N VAL A 62 -8.92 -2.99 0.58
CA VAL A 62 -9.59 -1.92 1.31
C VAL A 62 -9.24 -0.57 0.69
N ALA A 63 -10.25 0.28 0.44
CA ALA A 63 -10.03 1.67 0.05
C ALA A 63 -9.59 2.49 1.27
N LEU A 64 -8.63 3.40 1.08
CA LEU A 64 -8.29 4.39 2.09
C LEU A 64 -9.46 5.36 2.30
N THR A 65 -9.49 6.00 3.43
CA THR A 65 -10.44 7.06 3.78
C THR A 65 -9.73 8.15 4.56
N GLY A 66 -10.21 9.39 4.45
CA GLY A 66 -9.60 10.52 5.17
C GLY A 66 -8.21 10.88 4.66
N GLU A 67 -7.95 10.62 3.37
CA GLU A 67 -6.70 10.94 2.72
C GLU A 67 -6.40 12.44 2.81
N ALA A 68 -5.16 12.76 3.17
CA ALA A 68 -4.68 14.14 3.28
C ALA A 68 -3.20 14.23 2.90
N VAL A 69 -2.88 15.23 2.10
CA VAL A 69 -1.49 15.67 1.88
C VAL A 69 -1.28 16.95 2.67
N ASN A 70 -0.31 16.94 3.58
CA ASN A 70 0.02 18.04 4.47
C ASN A 70 1.47 18.47 4.31
N THR A 71 1.77 19.71 4.64
CA THR A 71 3.15 20.20 4.80
C THR A 71 3.55 20.12 6.27
N ASP A 72 4.75 19.61 6.52
CA ASP A 72 5.39 19.64 7.83
C ASP A 72 6.60 20.56 7.75
N ASP A 73 6.35 21.85 8.01
CA ASP A 73 7.38 22.90 7.95
C ASP A 73 8.43 22.76 9.08
N THR A 74 8.16 21.96 10.09
CA THR A 74 9.12 21.69 11.17
C THR A 74 10.21 20.70 10.72
N ASN A 75 9.85 19.76 9.88
CA ASN A 75 10.75 18.72 9.38
C ASN A 75 11.08 18.88 7.88
N ASP A 76 10.71 20.01 7.27
CA ASP A 76 11.00 20.37 5.87
C ASP A 76 10.53 19.27 4.87
N ARG A 77 9.27 18.82 4.98
CA ARG A 77 8.72 17.75 4.15
C ARG A 77 7.24 17.92 3.85
N ALA A 78 6.74 17.14 2.89
CA ALA A 78 5.31 16.88 2.69
C ALA A 78 4.98 15.44 3.10
N GLU A 79 3.80 15.23 3.65
CA GLU A 79 3.31 13.94 4.15
C GLU A 79 1.97 13.61 3.51
N PHE A 80 1.81 12.36 3.09
CA PHE A 80 0.52 11.77 2.76
C PHE A 80 0.09 10.83 3.87
N ASP A 81 -1.11 11.04 4.39
CA ASP A 81 -1.68 10.26 5.47
C ASP A 81 -3.15 9.91 5.18
N ALA A 82 -3.68 8.95 5.92
CA ALA A 82 -5.08 8.51 5.85
C ALA A 82 -5.50 7.90 7.19
N ASN A 83 -6.80 7.59 7.34
CA ASN A 83 -7.26 6.81 8.47
C ASN A 83 -6.65 5.41 8.49
N ASP A 84 -6.42 4.88 9.69
CA ASP A 84 -5.97 3.49 9.88
C ASP A 84 -6.87 2.50 9.14
N VAL A 85 -6.28 1.42 8.64
CA VAL A 85 -6.97 0.39 7.87
C VAL A 85 -7.09 -0.89 8.66
N SER A 86 -8.26 -1.54 8.58
CA SER A 86 -8.48 -2.86 9.16
C SER A 86 -8.99 -3.83 8.11
N PHE A 87 -8.30 -4.96 7.97
CA PHE A 87 -8.75 -6.11 7.20
C PHE A 87 -9.44 -7.08 8.17
N THR A 88 -10.75 -7.17 8.11
CA THR A 88 -11.58 -7.97 9.04
C THR A 88 -12.23 -9.16 8.37
N GLY A 89 -12.63 -10.15 9.15
CA GLY A 89 -13.34 -11.32 8.62
C GLY A 89 -12.47 -12.29 7.85
N LEU A 90 -11.15 -12.23 8.05
CA LEU A 90 -10.21 -13.17 7.44
C LEU A 90 -10.43 -14.59 8.01
N GLY A 91 -10.34 -15.60 7.17
CA GLY A 91 -10.55 -16.99 7.58
C GLY A 91 -9.40 -17.62 8.36
N GLY A 92 -8.28 -16.92 8.51
CA GLY A 92 -7.09 -17.45 9.18
C GLY A 92 -6.44 -18.61 8.41
N ASN A 93 -6.53 -18.61 7.09
CA ASN A 93 -6.11 -19.69 6.20
C ASN A 93 -5.35 -19.18 4.97
N ALA A 94 -4.64 -18.08 5.09
CA ALA A 94 -3.70 -17.63 4.08
C ALA A 94 -2.62 -18.69 3.85
N SER A 95 -2.14 -18.81 2.63
CA SER A 95 -1.13 -19.84 2.29
C SER A 95 0.26 -19.53 2.82
N ARG A 96 0.52 -18.28 3.18
CA ARG A 96 1.79 -17.77 3.75
C ARG A 96 1.51 -16.61 4.69
N ASP A 97 2.49 -16.26 5.51
CA ASP A 97 2.45 -15.09 6.38
C ASP A 97 2.40 -13.80 5.54
N ILE A 98 1.87 -12.74 6.10
CA ILE A 98 1.69 -11.45 5.44
C ILE A 98 2.92 -10.59 5.71
N GLN A 99 3.63 -10.25 4.65
CA GLN A 99 4.87 -9.46 4.71
C GLN A 99 4.59 -7.97 4.83
N GLY A 100 3.57 -7.47 4.13
CA GLY A 100 3.34 -6.03 4.10
C GLY A 100 2.07 -5.62 3.37
N VAL A 101 1.94 -4.34 3.12
CA VAL A 101 0.80 -3.74 2.44
C VAL A 101 1.25 -2.92 1.24
N LEU A 102 0.66 -3.20 0.07
CA LEU A 102 0.77 -2.38 -1.13
C LEU A 102 -0.28 -1.28 -1.09
N VAL A 103 0.14 -0.03 -1.21
CA VAL A 103 -0.74 1.12 -1.45
C VAL A 103 -0.68 1.46 -2.93
N TYR A 104 -1.85 1.57 -3.57
CA TYR A 104 -1.94 1.79 -5.01
C TYR A 104 -3.13 2.68 -5.38
N LYS A 105 -3.00 3.40 -6.50
CA LYS A 105 -4.13 4.11 -7.14
C LYS A 105 -4.93 3.09 -7.94
N HIS A 106 -6.18 2.88 -7.56
CA HIS A 106 -7.09 2.03 -8.30
C HIS A 106 -7.66 2.79 -9.51
N VAL A 107 -7.77 2.11 -10.65
CA VAL A 107 -8.43 2.62 -11.86
C VAL A 107 -9.58 1.67 -12.22
N THR A 108 -9.33 0.62 -12.97
CA THR A 108 -10.36 -0.38 -13.32
C THR A 108 -10.00 -1.75 -12.76
N ASP A 109 -8.77 -2.19 -13.02
CA ASP A 109 -8.20 -3.45 -12.55
C ASP A 109 -6.67 -3.32 -12.39
N ASP A 110 -5.95 -4.42 -12.15
CA ASP A 110 -4.51 -4.38 -11.92
C ASP A 110 -3.69 -4.03 -13.16
N THR A 111 -4.27 -4.09 -14.36
CA THR A 111 -3.55 -3.76 -15.61
C THR A 111 -3.41 -2.27 -15.83
N ASP A 112 -4.22 -1.46 -15.18
CA ASP A 112 -4.21 0.00 -15.26
C ASP A 112 -4.08 0.69 -13.90
N SER A 113 -4.15 -0.05 -12.79
CA SER A 113 -3.91 0.46 -11.45
C SER A 113 -2.43 0.68 -11.18
N ILE A 114 -2.10 1.79 -10.53
CA ILE A 114 -0.72 2.30 -10.40
C ILE A 114 -0.20 2.03 -8.98
N PRO A 115 0.89 1.25 -8.79
CA PRO A 115 1.47 1.06 -7.49
C PRO A 115 2.12 2.35 -6.98
N ILE A 116 1.83 2.73 -5.74
CA ILE A 116 2.36 3.96 -5.11
C ILE A 116 3.54 3.60 -4.23
N CYS A 117 3.30 2.81 -3.19
CA CYS A 117 4.35 2.42 -2.26
C CYS A 117 4.05 1.05 -1.66
N PHE A 118 5.10 0.40 -1.18
CA PHE A 118 5.02 -0.81 -0.37
C PHE A 118 5.47 -0.49 1.05
N VAL A 119 4.70 -0.92 2.03
CA VAL A 119 5.02 -0.82 3.45
C VAL A 119 5.30 -2.22 3.96
N ASP A 120 6.58 -2.51 4.14
CA ASP A 120 7.06 -3.78 4.69
C ASP A 120 6.89 -3.76 6.22
N PHE A 121 6.28 -4.80 6.78
CA PHE A 121 6.09 -4.88 8.22
C PHE A 121 7.40 -5.22 8.92
N THR A 122 7.60 -4.69 10.11
CA THR A 122 8.79 -4.99 10.92
C THR A 122 8.89 -6.50 11.26
N ALA A 123 7.74 -7.18 11.29
CA ALA A 123 7.65 -8.63 11.43
C ALA A 123 6.41 -9.11 10.66
N ASP A 124 6.54 -10.22 9.97
CA ASP A 124 5.46 -10.83 9.22
C ASP A 124 4.28 -11.20 10.13
N ILE A 125 3.06 -10.96 9.64
CA ILE A 125 1.85 -11.32 10.37
C ILE A 125 1.48 -12.78 10.02
N PRO A 126 1.22 -13.63 11.03
CA PRO A 126 0.92 -15.04 10.79
C PRO A 126 -0.26 -15.24 9.83
N SER A 127 -0.13 -16.22 8.93
CA SER A 127 -1.16 -16.66 7.97
C SER A 127 -2.49 -17.06 8.61
N THR A 128 -2.47 -17.35 9.91
CA THR A 128 -3.64 -17.69 10.72
C THR A 128 -4.41 -16.50 11.28
N ALA A 129 -3.97 -15.27 10.98
CA ALA A 129 -4.65 -14.06 11.44
C ALA A 129 -6.08 -13.98 10.87
N THR A 130 -7.03 -13.61 11.73
CA THR A 130 -8.45 -13.42 11.36
C THR A 130 -8.83 -11.95 11.24
N GLN A 131 -7.93 -11.07 11.67
CA GLN A 131 -7.99 -9.62 11.52
C GLN A 131 -6.57 -9.08 11.45
N ILE A 132 -6.35 -8.07 10.61
CA ILE A 132 -5.09 -7.35 10.49
C ILE A 132 -5.39 -5.86 10.51
N ASP A 133 -4.88 -5.17 11.52
CA ASP A 133 -4.99 -3.72 11.67
C ASP A 133 -3.67 -3.07 11.23
N ILE A 134 -3.76 -2.07 10.39
CA ILE A 134 -2.64 -1.28 9.90
C ILE A 134 -2.76 0.13 10.50
N PRO A 135 -2.17 0.39 11.65
CA PRO A 135 -2.04 1.76 12.15
C PRO A 135 -0.95 2.46 11.33
N TRP A 136 -1.34 3.51 10.61
CA TRP A 136 -0.34 4.31 9.92
C TRP A 136 0.53 5.08 10.92
N ASN A 137 1.76 5.38 10.51
CA ASN A 137 2.64 6.21 11.31
C ASN A 137 2.05 7.62 11.42
N SER A 138 2.14 8.26 12.58
CA SER A 138 1.71 9.65 12.80
C SER A 138 2.39 10.67 11.87
N GLU A 139 3.45 10.25 11.20
CA GLU A 139 4.21 11.04 10.21
C GLU A 139 3.83 10.66 8.76
N GLY A 140 2.71 9.96 8.59
CA GLY A 140 2.13 9.60 7.31
C GLY A 140 2.62 8.28 6.71
N ILE A 141 1.90 7.87 5.65
CA ILE A 141 2.17 6.68 4.85
C ILE A 141 3.37 6.91 3.94
N LEU A 142 3.43 8.08 3.32
CA LEU A 142 4.46 8.50 2.38
C LEU A 142 4.97 9.89 2.73
N GLN A 143 6.27 10.10 2.63
CA GLN A 143 6.92 11.39 2.86
C GLN A 143 7.78 11.77 1.67
N LEU A 144 7.80 13.08 1.35
CA LEU A 144 8.68 13.71 0.37
C LEU A 144 9.45 14.82 1.07
N SER A 145 10.76 14.67 1.16
CA SER A 145 11.71 15.61 1.77
C SER A 145 12.78 16.03 0.79
#